data_8bbe55c3732dfb6e12bb0a2ac8f67cdc
#
_entry.id   8bbe55c3732dfb6e12bb0a2ac8f67cdc
#
_cell.length_a   1.000
_cell.length_b   1.000
_cell.length_c   1.000
_cell.angle_alpha   90.00
_cell.angle_beta   90.00
_cell.angle_gamma   90.00
#
_symmetry.space_group_name_H-M   'P 1'
#
loop_
_entity.id
_entity.type
_entity.pdbx_description
1 polymer ?
#
loop_
_entity_poly.entity_id
_entity_poly.type
_entity_poly.pdbx_seq_one_letter_code
_entity_poly.pdbx_strand_id
1 'polypeptide(L)'
;MLASALAATFAAVEPAEVHPHVFAEARLDVILSKDHQSVTALRHLWRFDDLFSSTVMMEFDKNSDLKLDDSELKEVADTVHSSLAEFNYFQLVTQDGKDVPMTPPPHLMANFDNDQLIILFESQPKTPIKLTGKIDIGVYDPTFYTAIDFTDDANLTVEGLPSSCTKKVVRPDPDEAIKENQKTLTDAFFNDPTGTDMSKIFATKLELNCSPEG
;
A
#
# COMPACT_ATOMS: atom_id res chain seq x y z
N MET A 1 64.16 21.62 9.78
CA MET A 1 62.97 21.98 8.99
C MET A 1 62.07 20.72 9.00
N LEU A 2 61.07 20.69 9.87
CA LEU A 2 60.06 19.62 9.87
C LEU A 2 58.89 20.11 9.03
N ALA A 3 58.60 19.37 7.96
CA ALA A 3 57.41 19.58 7.17
C ALA A 3 56.26 18.66 7.72
N SER A 4 55.27 19.27 8.36
CA SER A 4 54.07 18.55 8.81
C SER A 4 53.12 18.39 7.61
N ALA A 5 52.89 17.16 7.16
CA ALA A 5 51.89 16.82 6.17
C ALA A 5 50.52 16.77 6.85
N LEU A 6 49.65 17.70 6.47
CA LEU A 6 48.25 17.72 6.89
C LEU A 6 47.46 16.72 6.03
N ALA A 7 47.15 15.57 6.56
CA ALA A 7 46.27 14.61 5.89
C ALA A 7 44.82 15.07 6.06
N ALA A 8 44.20 15.56 4.99
CA ALA A 8 42.79 15.86 4.94
C ALA A 8 41.99 14.52 4.77
N THR A 9 41.34 14.08 5.81
CA THR A 9 40.36 12.99 5.72
C THR A 9 39.09 13.52 5.08
N PHE A 10 38.85 13.16 3.83
CA PHE A 10 37.53 13.31 3.20
C PHE A 10 36.59 12.27 3.85
N ALA A 11 35.70 12.70 4.70
CA ALA A 11 34.56 11.90 5.09
C ALA A 11 33.66 11.74 3.85
N ALA A 12 33.55 10.52 3.35
CA ALA A 12 32.53 10.20 2.34
C ALA A 12 31.16 10.38 3.01
N VAL A 13 30.41 11.39 2.60
CA VAL A 13 29.00 11.53 2.94
C VAL A 13 28.27 10.52 2.05
N GLU A 14 27.80 9.41 2.64
CA GLU A 14 26.90 8.52 1.93
C GLU A 14 25.63 9.31 1.60
N PRO A 15 25.13 9.22 0.34
CA PRO A 15 23.87 9.86 0.00
C PRO A 15 22.79 9.24 0.88
N ALA A 16 22.03 10.07 1.60
CA ALA A 16 20.84 9.61 2.30
C ALA A 16 19.87 9.07 1.23
N GLU A 17 19.50 7.79 1.35
CA GLU A 17 18.43 7.23 0.51
C GLU A 17 17.14 7.98 0.83
N VAL A 18 16.61 8.67 -0.15
CA VAL A 18 15.36 9.43 -0.01
C VAL A 18 14.24 8.53 -0.50
N HIS A 19 13.40 8.08 0.41
CA HIS A 19 12.16 7.35 0.11
C HIS A 19 10.98 8.33 -0.12
N PRO A 20 10.01 7.98 -0.97
CA PRO A 20 9.83 6.76 -1.75
C PRO A 20 10.56 6.76 -3.10
N HIS A 21 10.80 5.57 -3.67
CA HIS A 21 11.42 5.39 -4.99
C HIS A 21 10.41 5.06 -6.08
N VAL A 22 9.24 4.57 -5.72
CA VAL A 22 8.14 4.17 -6.60
C VAL A 22 6.88 4.91 -6.20
N PHE A 23 6.12 5.37 -7.19
CA PHE A 23 4.84 6.01 -6.96
C PHE A 23 3.73 5.23 -7.68
N ALA A 24 2.62 5.00 -6.97
CA ALA A 24 1.45 4.35 -7.53
C ALA A 24 0.17 5.10 -7.17
N GLU A 25 -0.68 5.31 -8.16
CA GLU A 25 -2.06 5.74 -7.95
C GLU A 25 -2.93 4.51 -7.72
N ALA A 26 -3.68 4.51 -6.61
CA ALA A 26 -4.51 3.39 -6.22
C ALA A 26 -6.00 3.66 -6.44
N ARG A 27 -6.72 2.58 -6.75
CA ARG A 27 -8.17 2.46 -6.59
C ARG A 27 -8.48 1.23 -5.75
N LEU A 28 -9.44 1.35 -4.85
CA LEU A 28 -9.88 0.30 -3.96
C LEU A 28 -11.40 0.25 -3.90
N ASP A 29 -11.98 -0.88 -4.33
CA ASP A 29 -13.40 -1.13 -4.23
C ASP A 29 -13.67 -2.14 -3.08
N VAL A 30 -14.44 -1.73 -2.10
CA VAL A 30 -14.86 -2.57 -0.98
C VAL A 30 -16.15 -3.31 -1.38
N ILE A 31 -16.10 -4.62 -1.40
CA ILE A 31 -17.18 -5.49 -1.85
C ILE A 31 -17.94 -6.01 -0.63
N LEU A 32 -19.23 -5.73 -0.61
CA LEU A 32 -20.13 -6.23 0.43
C LEU A 32 -20.75 -7.60 0.06
N SER A 33 -21.18 -8.31 1.08
CA SER A 33 -22.04 -9.49 0.93
C SER A 33 -23.38 -9.12 0.27
N LYS A 34 -24.08 -10.12 -0.29
CA LYS A 34 -25.37 -9.89 -0.97
C LYS A 34 -26.46 -9.28 -0.06
N ASP A 35 -26.39 -9.53 1.23
CA ASP A 35 -27.26 -8.95 2.25
C ASP A 35 -26.77 -7.60 2.77
N HIS A 36 -25.64 -7.10 2.26
CA HIS A 36 -24.99 -5.85 2.66
C HIS A 36 -24.63 -5.76 4.16
N GLN A 37 -24.38 -6.90 4.82
CA GLN A 37 -24.08 -6.95 6.26
C GLN A 37 -22.59 -7.14 6.57
N SER A 38 -21.77 -7.46 5.56
CA SER A 38 -20.35 -7.74 5.77
C SER A 38 -19.51 -7.34 4.57
N VAL A 39 -18.23 -6.98 4.80
CA VAL A 39 -17.22 -6.88 3.76
C VAL A 39 -16.71 -8.28 3.46
N THR A 40 -16.72 -8.67 2.18
CA THR A 40 -16.33 -10.01 1.72
C THR A 40 -15.08 -10.01 0.85
N ALA A 41 -14.77 -8.91 0.17
CA ALA A 41 -13.59 -8.78 -0.66
C ALA A 41 -13.16 -7.33 -0.80
N LEU A 42 -11.90 -7.15 -1.22
CA LEU A 42 -11.28 -5.88 -1.59
C LEU A 42 -10.68 -6.03 -2.99
N ARG A 43 -11.07 -5.16 -3.92
CA ARG A 43 -10.48 -5.11 -5.26
C ARG A 43 -9.53 -3.96 -5.36
N HIS A 44 -8.29 -4.27 -5.71
CA HIS A 44 -7.20 -3.32 -5.83
C HIS A 44 -6.83 -3.12 -7.29
N LEU A 45 -6.60 -1.87 -7.66
CA LEU A 45 -5.94 -1.47 -8.89
C LEU A 45 -4.85 -0.47 -8.50
N TRP A 46 -3.61 -0.74 -8.90
CA TRP A 46 -2.48 0.17 -8.74
C TRP A 46 -1.90 0.51 -10.10
N ARG A 47 -1.81 1.79 -10.42
CA ARG A 47 -1.17 2.32 -11.64
C ARG A 47 0.14 2.98 -11.22
N PHE A 48 1.24 2.46 -11.74
CA PHE A 48 2.57 2.91 -11.38
C PHE A 48 3.03 4.07 -12.24
N ASP A 49 3.98 4.84 -11.72
CA ASP A 49 4.61 5.95 -12.44
C ASP A 49 5.41 5.47 -13.66
N ASP A 50 5.71 6.41 -14.56
CA ASP A 50 6.37 6.13 -15.84
C ASP A 50 7.79 5.57 -15.66
N LEU A 51 8.53 6.02 -14.62
CA LEU A 51 9.90 5.60 -14.39
C LEU A 51 9.95 4.14 -13.95
N PHE A 52 9.13 3.76 -12.98
CA PHE A 52 9.03 2.37 -12.53
C PHE A 52 8.48 1.47 -13.64
N SER A 53 7.46 1.92 -14.36
CA SER A 53 6.88 1.19 -15.49
C SER A 53 7.90 0.93 -16.60
N SER A 54 8.73 1.93 -16.92
CA SER A 54 9.81 1.77 -17.88
C SER A 54 10.87 0.77 -17.42
N THR A 55 11.17 0.74 -16.11
CA THR A 55 12.10 -0.23 -15.54
C THR A 55 11.57 -1.65 -15.66
N VAL A 56 10.29 -1.86 -15.34
CA VAL A 56 9.62 -3.15 -15.50
C VAL A 56 9.60 -3.58 -16.98
N MET A 57 9.31 -2.66 -17.90
CA MET A 57 9.38 -2.94 -19.34
C MET A 57 10.77 -3.45 -19.75
N MET A 58 11.84 -2.76 -19.34
CA MET A 58 13.21 -3.16 -19.69
C MET A 58 13.63 -4.50 -19.09
N GLU A 59 13.10 -4.86 -17.93
CA GLU A 59 13.45 -6.10 -17.22
C GLU A 59 12.72 -7.32 -17.78
N PHE A 60 11.46 -7.17 -18.17
CA PHE A 60 10.58 -8.27 -18.53
C PHE A 60 10.32 -8.42 -20.04
N ASP A 61 10.64 -7.42 -20.88
CA ASP A 61 10.59 -7.51 -22.34
C ASP A 61 11.77 -8.36 -22.88
N LYS A 62 11.57 -9.66 -22.96
CA LYS A 62 12.60 -10.64 -23.34
C LYS A 62 12.90 -10.64 -24.83
N ASN A 63 11.90 -10.29 -25.64
CA ASN A 63 12.02 -10.27 -27.09
C ASN A 63 12.45 -8.91 -27.64
N SER A 64 12.51 -7.87 -26.79
CA SER A 64 12.92 -6.50 -27.09
C SER A 64 12.04 -5.83 -28.17
N ASP A 65 10.74 -6.11 -28.13
CA ASP A 65 9.76 -5.50 -29.03
C ASP A 65 9.06 -4.25 -28.45
N LEU A 66 9.45 -3.85 -27.22
CA LEU A 66 8.92 -2.74 -26.43
C LEU A 66 7.44 -2.91 -26.06
N LYS A 67 7.04 -4.16 -25.85
CA LYS A 67 5.73 -4.55 -25.33
C LYS A 67 5.92 -5.73 -24.40
N LEU A 68 4.99 -5.92 -23.48
CA LEU A 68 4.90 -7.13 -22.69
C LEU A 68 3.75 -7.98 -23.21
N ASP A 69 4.07 -9.17 -23.71
CA ASP A 69 3.07 -10.16 -24.10
C ASP A 69 2.43 -10.84 -22.86
N ASP A 70 1.43 -11.70 -23.08
CA ASP A 70 0.70 -12.36 -21.98
C ASP A 70 1.62 -13.19 -21.08
N SER A 71 2.70 -13.77 -21.62
CA SER A 71 3.64 -14.59 -20.85
C SER A 71 4.57 -13.73 -20.01
N GLU A 72 5.00 -12.59 -20.51
CA GLU A 72 5.83 -11.61 -19.84
C GLU A 72 5.02 -10.86 -18.75
N LEU A 73 3.80 -10.47 -19.06
CA LEU A 73 2.87 -9.89 -18.07
C LEU A 73 2.57 -10.86 -16.94
N LYS A 74 2.43 -12.16 -17.26
CA LYS A 74 2.27 -13.17 -16.21
C LYS A 74 3.49 -13.27 -15.31
N GLU A 75 4.70 -13.20 -15.87
CA GLU A 75 5.93 -13.22 -15.07
C GLU A 75 6.06 -11.99 -14.17
N VAL A 76 5.70 -10.80 -14.67
CA VAL A 76 5.58 -9.58 -13.83
C VAL A 76 4.62 -9.83 -12.67
N ALA A 77 3.42 -10.34 -12.97
CA ALA A 77 2.40 -10.59 -11.94
C ALA A 77 2.86 -11.60 -10.89
N ASP A 78 3.49 -12.70 -11.29
CA ASP A 78 4.03 -13.74 -10.40
C ASP A 78 5.17 -13.18 -9.52
N THR A 79 6.04 -12.34 -10.08
CA THR A 79 7.15 -11.69 -9.37
C THR A 79 6.61 -10.73 -8.32
N VAL A 80 5.69 -9.85 -8.69
CA VAL A 80 5.04 -8.90 -7.76
C VAL A 80 4.27 -9.65 -6.68
N HIS A 81 3.52 -10.70 -7.04
CA HIS A 81 2.78 -11.53 -6.09
C HIS A 81 3.71 -12.12 -5.02
N SER A 82 4.83 -12.68 -5.44
CA SER A 82 5.81 -13.27 -4.52
C SER A 82 6.46 -12.23 -3.61
N SER A 83 6.81 -11.07 -4.16
CA SER A 83 7.45 -9.98 -3.42
C SER A 83 6.53 -9.35 -2.36
N LEU A 84 5.22 -9.25 -2.65
CA LEU A 84 4.26 -8.63 -1.74
C LEU A 84 3.76 -9.57 -0.62
N ALA A 85 4.01 -10.88 -0.73
CA ALA A 85 3.45 -11.89 0.18
C ALA A 85 3.87 -11.67 1.64
N GLU A 86 5.12 -11.30 1.88
CA GLU A 86 5.65 -11.03 3.23
C GLU A 86 5.18 -9.70 3.83
N PHE A 87 4.64 -8.79 3.00
CA PHE A 87 4.12 -7.49 3.41
C PHE A 87 2.58 -7.44 3.42
N ASN A 88 1.92 -8.59 3.52
CA ASN A 88 0.45 -8.70 3.50
C ASN A 88 -0.19 -7.95 2.32
N TYR A 89 0.50 -7.93 1.15
CA TYR A 89 0.05 -7.23 -0.08
C TYR A 89 -0.27 -5.75 0.15
N PHE A 90 0.48 -5.10 1.06
CA PHE A 90 0.32 -3.68 1.43
C PHE A 90 -1.08 -3.30 1.93
N GLN A 91 -1.83 -4.27 2.43
CA GLN A 91 -3.20 -4.05 2.88
C GLN A 91 -3.26 -3.52 4.31
N LEU A 92 -4.00 -2.44 4.50
CA LEU A 92 -4.42 -1.93 5.80
C LEU A 92 -5.89 -2.28 5.98
N VAL A 93 -6.21 -3.20 6.87
CA VAL A 93 -7.59 -3.54 7.22
C VAL A 93 -7.68 -3.73 8.73
N THR A 94 -8.45 -2.86 9.40
CA THR A 94 -8.67 -2.98 10.85
C THR A 94 -10.15 -2.89 11.19
N GLN A 95 -10.54 -3.53 12.29
CA GLN A 95 -11.85 -3.36 12.91
C GLN A 95 -11.66 -3.02 14.39
N ASP A 96 -12.21 -1.89 14.83
CA ASP A 96 -12.04 -1.33 16.18
C ASP A 96 -10.56 -1.26 16.61
N GLY A 97 -9.70 -0.86 15.64
CA GLY A 97 -8.26 -0.69 15.81
C GLY A 97 -7.46 -2.00 15.86
N LYS A 98 -8.08 -3.16 15.62
CA LYS A 98 -7.40 -4.46 15.54
C LYS A 98 -7.26 -4.90 14.11
N ASP A 99 -6.08 -5.42 13.74
CA ASP A 99 -5.84 -5.93 12.41
C ASP A 99 -6.77 -7.11 12.08
N VAL A 100 -7.35 -7.06 10.89
CA VAL A 100 -8.19 -8.13 10.35
C VAL A 100 -7.30 -9.07 9.54
N PRO A 101 -7.27 -10.38 9.87
CA PRO A 101 -6.52 -11.35 9.09
C PRO A 101 -7.05 -11.47 7.66
N MET A 102 -6.19 -11.22 6.67
CA MET A 102 -6.51 -11.36 5.25
C MET A 102 -6.03 -12.72 4.72
N THR A 103 -6.71 -13.21 3.69
CA THR A 103 -6.24 -14.34 2.88
C THR A 103 -5.36 -13.78 1.76
N PRO A 104 -4.17 -14.34 1.51
CA PRO A 104 -3.38 -13.96 0.35
C PRO A 104 -4.21 -14.06 -0.93
N PRO A 105 -4.15 -13.07 -1.85
CA PRO A 105 -4.81 -13.19 -3.14
C PRO A 105 -4.25 -14.41 -3.88
N PRO A 106 -5.08 -15.19 -4.57
CA PRO A 106 -4.63 -16.42 -5.26
C PRO A 106 -3.69 -16.12 -6.43
N HIS A 107 -3.82 -14.96 -7.02
CA HIS A 107 -2.98 -14.44 -8.12
C HIS A 107 -3.15 -12.93 -8.23
N LEU A 108 -2.17 -12.30 -8.87
CA LEU A 108 -2.26 -10.93 -9.36
C LEU A 108 -2.40 -10.96 -10.90
N MET A 109 -2.89 -9.88 -11.46
CA MET A 109 -2.85 -9.61 -12.89
C MET A 109 -2.01 -8.37 -13.14
N ALA A 110 -1.14 -8.42 -14.14
CA ALA A 110 -0.40 -7.27 -14.64
C ALA A 110 -0.93 -6.89 -16.03
N ASN A 111 -0.93 -5.61 -16.31
CA ASN A 111 -1.25 -5.04 -17.61
C ASN A 111 -0.42 -3.77 -17.83
N PHE A 112 -0.26 -3.38 -19.09
CA PHE A 112 0.28 -2.07 -19.47
C PHE A 112 -0.79 -1.30 -20.22
N ASP A 113 -1.04 -0.07 -19.81
CA ASP A 113 -1.96 0.85 -20.45
C ASP A 113 -1.34 2.25 -20.47
N ASN A 114 -1.21 2.85 -21.66
CA ASN A 114 -0.52 4.12 -21.88
C ASN A 114 0.90 4.16 -21.28
N ASP A 115 1.68 3.13 -21.54
CA ASP A 115 3.06 2.94 -21.07
C ASP A 115 3.22 2.87 -19.54
N GLN A 116 2.14 2.67 -18.81
CA GLN A 116 2.13 2.50 -17.36
C GLN A 116 1.73 1.09 -16.95
N LEU A 117 2.48 0.52 -16.01
CA LEU A 117 2.15 -0.75 -15.38
C LEU A 117 0.91 -0.60 -14.52
N ILE A 118 -0.01 -1.55 -14.67
CA ILE A 118 -1.19 -1.69 -13.82
C ILE A 118 -1.16 -3.06 -13.17
N ILE A 119 -1.28 -3.09 -11.85
CA ILE A 119 -1.47 -4.32 -11.06
C ILE A 119 -2.89 -4.37 -10.52
N LEU A 120 -3.55 -5.51 -10.72
CA LEU A 120 -4.92 -5.74 -10.25
C LEU A 120 -4.96 -7.03 -9.45
N PHE A 121 -5.71 -7.00 -8.34
CA PHE A 121 -5.99 -8.21 -7.55
C PHE A 121 -7.21 -8.06 -6.68
N GLU A 122 -7.77 -9.18 -6.26
CA GLU A 122 -8.81 -9.27 -5.24
C GLU A 122 -8.29 -10.04 -4.04
N SER A 123 -8.49 -9.50 -2.86
CA SER A 123 -8.19 -10.14 -1.59
C SER A 123 -9.45 -10.29 -0.75
N GLN A 124 -9.42 -11.20 0.21
CA GLN A 124 -10.57 -11.50 1.06
C GLN A 124 -10.14 -11.59 2.52
N PRO A 125 -10.93 -11.06 3.46
CA PRO A 125 -10.72 -11.36 4.87
C PRO A 125 -10.90 -12.85 5.13
N LYS A 126 -10.12 -13.45 6.04
CA LYS A 126 -10.30 -14.87 6.42
C LYS A 126 -11.70 -15.18 6.93
N THR A 127 -12.34 -14.18 7.49
CA THR A 127 -13.76 -14.22 7.89
C THR A 127 -14.40 -12.91 7.44
N PRO A 128 -15.57 -12.91 6.80
CA PRO A 128 -16.26 -11.68 6.41
C PRO A 128 -16.36 -10.68 7.56
N ILE A 129 -16.01 -9.42 7.31
CA ILE A 129 -15.99 -8.35 8.32
C ILE A 129 -17.42 -7.84 8.48
N LYS A 130 -18.05 -8.09 9.62
CA LYS A 130 -19.37 -7.55 9.90
C LYS A 130 -19.35 -6.02 9.92
N LEU A 131 -20.36 -5.39 9.34
CA LEU A 131 -20.51 -3.94 9.34
C LEU A 131 -20.97 -3.42 10.72
N THR A 132 -20.07 -3.50 11.70
CA THR A 132 -20.27 -3.01 13.07
C THR A 132 -19.01 -2.32 13.57
N GLY A 133 -19.17 -1.28 14.39
CA GLY A 133 -18.04 -0.54 14.93
C GLY A 133 -17.30 0.28 13.86
N LYS A 134 -16.03 0.51 14.08
CA LYS A 134 -15.16 1.25 13.17
C LYS A 134 -14.32 0.30 12.33
N ILE A 135 -14.40 0.44 11.01
CA ILE A 135 -13.60 -0.35 10.05
C ILE A 135 -12.76 0.63 9.24
N ASP A 136 -11.44 0.44 9.27
CA ASP A 136 -10.50 1.20 8.45
C ASP A 136 -9.95 0.29 7.34
N ILE A 137 -10.00 0.74 6.08
CA ILE A 137 -9.54 -0.02 4.90
C ILE A 137 -8.70 0.90 4.03
N GLY A 138 -7.48 0.49 3.70
CA GLY A 138 -6.55 1.25 2.88
C GLY A 138 -5.38 0.42 2.36
N VAL A 139 -4.38 1.12 1.86
CA VAL A 139 -3.15 0.53 1.32
C VAL A 139 -1.95 1.30 1.85
N TYR A 140 -0.88 0.61 2.21
CA TYR A 140 0.37 1.23 2.62
C TYR A 140 1.55 0.29 2.40
N ASP A 141 2.70 0.84 2.04
CA ASP A 141 3.94 0.08 2.02
C ASP A 141 4.67 0.24 3.36
N PRO A 142 4.83 -0.84 4.15
CA PRO A 142 5.51 -0.76 5.45
C PRO A 142 6.99 -0.38 5.35
N THR A 143 7.60 -0.50 4.16
CA THR A 143 9.01 -0.18 3.93
C THR A 143 9.24 1.26 3.47
N PHE A 144 8.20 2.04 3.20
CA PHE A 144 8.25 3.37 2.58
C PHE A 144 8.87 3.40 1.18
N TYR A 145 9.17 2.26 0.58
CA TYR A 145 9.77 2.20 -0.76
C TYR A 145 8.80 2.68 -1.84
N THR A 146 7.51 2.32 -1.69
CA THR A 146 6.44 2.69 -2.60
C THR A 146 5.48 3.67 -1.93
N ALA A 147 5.28 4.85 -2.50
CA ALA A 147 4.16 5.71 -2.15
C ALA A 147 2.93 5.27 -2.95
N ILE A 148 1.92 4.79 -2.24
CA ILE A 148 0.63 4.42 -2.84
C ILE A 148 -0.40 5.42 -2.35
N ASP A 149 -0.99 6.19 -3.26
CA ASP A 149 -1.97 7.23 -2.90
C ASP A 149 -3.25 7.08 -3.71
N PHE A 150 -4.33 7.60 -3.13
CA PHE A 150 -5.63 7.75 -3.78
C PHE A 150 -5.80 9.23 -4.14
N THR A 151 -5.55 9.57 -5.38
CA THR A 151 -5.58 10.98 -5.86
C THR A 151 -6.95 11.63 -5.74
N ASP A 152 -8.03 10.82 -5.74
CA ASP A 152 -9.42 11.24 -5.56
C ASP A 152 -10.13 10.33 -4.54
N ASP A 153 -11.00 10.91 -3.72
CA ASP A 153 -11.84 10.14 -2.78
C ASP A 153 -12.78 9.16 -3.50
N ALA A 154 -13.13 9.43 -4.76
CA ALA A 154 -13.87 8.51 -5.61
C ALA A 154 -13.11 7.21 -5.95
N ASN A 155 -11.81 7.17 -5.72
CA ASN A 155 -10.99 5.96 -5.87
C ASN A 155 -11.08 5.00 -4.67
N LEU A 156 -11.77 5.40 -3.59
CA LEU A 156 -12.10 4.56 -2.44
C LEU A 156 -13.60 4.34 -2.38
N THR A 157 -14.07 3.19 -2.91
CA THR A 157 -15.51 2.96 -3.08
C THR A 157 -16.04 1.84 -2.21
N VAL A 158 -17.31 1.96 -1.84
CA VAL A 158 -18.15 0.90 -1.29
C VAL A 158 -19.57 1.13 -1.79
N GLU A 159 -20.10 0.16 -2.52
CA GLU A 159 -21.46 0.21 -3.04
C GLU A 159 -22.42 -0.51 -2.11
N GLY A 160 -23.64 0.02 -2.01
CA GLY A 160 -24.70 -0.59 -1.22
C GLY A 160 -24.47 -0.53 0.30
N LEU A 161 -23.69 0.45 0.78
CA LEU A 161 -23.48 0.63 2.22
C LEU A 161 -24.82 0.89 2.92
N PRO A 162 -25.19 0.13 3.98
CA PRO A 162 -26.45 0.32 4.67
C PRO A 162 -26.50 1.66 5.39
N SER A 163 -27.71 2.18 5.63
CA SER A 163 -27.92 3.48 6.29
C SER A 163 -27.44 3.54 7.75
N SER A 164 -27.22 2.37 8.39
CA SER A 164 -26.60 2.27 9.71
C SER A 164 -25.10 2.56 9.69
N CYS A 165 -24.48 2.69 8.50
CA CYS A 165 -23.08 2.98 8.32
C CYS A 165 -22.88 4.35 7.67
N THR A 166 -21.81 5.02 8.07
CA THR A 166 -21.26 6.19 7.37
C THR A 166 -19.90 5.87 6.80
N LYS A 167 -19.49 6.57 5.72
CA LYS A 167 -18.14 6.45 5.16
C LYS A 167 -17.45 7.80 5.11
N LYS A 168 -16.13 7.79 5.30
CA LYS A 168 -15.26 8.97 5.18
C LYS A 168 -13.90 8.53 4.65
N VAL A 169 -13.32 9.29 3.71
CA VAL A 169 -11.91 9.16 3.38
C VAL A 169 -11.10 9.97 4.37
N VAL A 170 -10.11 9.33 4.99
CA VAL A 170 -9.20 9.94 5.96
C VAL A 170 -7.82 10.03 5.32
N ARG A 171 -7.32 11.27 5.20
CA ARG A 171 -5.96 11.59 4.72
C ARG A 171 -5.20 12.19 5.89
N PRO A 172 -4.31 11.43 6.53
CA PRO A 172 -3.52 11.93 7.63
C PRO A 172 -2.64 13.11 7.21
N ASP A 173 -2.64 14.19 7.98
CA ASP A 173 -1.59 15.20 7.89
C ASP A 173 -0.31 14.61 8.51
N PRO A 174 0.84 14.60 7.80
CA PRO A 174 2.04 13.97 8.30
C PRO A 174 2.55 14.55 9.63
N ASP A 175 2.48 15.86 9.81
CA ASP A 175 2.95 16.52 11.02
C ASP A 175 2.04 16.21 12.22
N GLU A 176 0.72 16.17 12.00
CA GLU A 176 -0.25 15.77 13.03
C GLU A 176 -0.10 14.29 13.35
N ALA A 177 0.04 13.42 12.35
CA ALA A 177 0.23 11.99 12.55
C ALA A 177 1.48 11.67 13.37
N ILE A 178 2.59 12.35 13.11
CA ILE A 178 3.82 12.21 13.90
C ILE A 178 3.58 12.70 15.34
N LYS A 179 2.96 13.85 15.51
CA LYS A 179 2.72 14.46 16.83
C LYS A 179 1.82 13.58 17.71
N GLU A 180 0.73 13.07 17.13
CA GLU A 180 -0.23 12.21 17.86
C GLU A 180 0.37 10.84 18.21
N ASN A 181 1.28 10.33 17.40
CA ASN A 181 1.90 9.03 17.58
C ASN A 181 3.33 9.10 18.14
N GLN A 182 3.81 10.25 18.58
CA GLN A 182 5.20 10.47 18.98
C GLN A 182 5.70 9.44 20.01
N LYS A 183 4.89 9.06 20.99
CA LYS A 183 5.28 8.04 21.98
C LYS A 183 5.42 6.68 21.34
N THR A 184 4.45 6.26 20.54
CA THR A 184 4.45 4.97 19.83
C THR A 184 5.62 4.87 18.85
N LEU A 185 5.89 5.96 18.10
CA LEU A 185 7.04 6.06 17.19
C LEU A 185 8.36 5.95 17.94
N THR A 186 8.49 6.60 19.11
CA THR A 186 9.68 6.51 19.94
C THR A 186 9.88 5.10 20.48
N ASP A 187 8.82 4.49 21.00
CA ASP A 187 8.87 3.11 21.52
C ASP A 187 9.17 2.09 20.40
N ALA A 188 8.56 2.26 19.22
CA ALA A 188 8.83 1.43 18.04
C ALA A 188 10.30 1.56 17.58
N PHE A 189 10.83 2.78 17.47
CA PHE A 189 12.20 3.03 17.07
C PHE A 189 13.24 2.32 17.99
N PHE A 190 12.99 2.28 19.29
CA PHE A 190 13.90 1.63 20.23
C PHE A 190 13.72 0.12 20.35
N ASN A 191 12.51 -0.40 20.10
CA ASN A 191 12.19 -1.81 20.27
C ASN A 191 12.19 -2.59 18.95
N ASP A 192 11.89 -1.93 17.84
CA ASP A 192 11.92 -2.48 16.48
C ASP A 192 12.45 -1.42 15.50
N PRO A 193 13.77 -1.26 15.39
CA PRO A 193 14.37 -0.27 14.48
C PRO A 193 14.16 -0.60 13.00
N THR A 194 13.66 -1.79 12.66
CA THR A 194 13.25 -2.16 11.31
C THR A 194 11.83 -1.68 10.98
N GLY A 195 11.10 -1.25 11.99
CA GLY A 195 9.94 -0.39 12.02
C GLY A 195 8.85 -0.57 10.96
N THR A 196 8.43 -1.81 10.72
CA THR A 196 7.50 -2.16 9.64
C THR A 196 6.09 -1.54 9.76
N ASP A 197 5.70 -1.02 10.92
CA ASP A 197 4.36 -0.47 11.13
C ASP A 197 4.29 1.06 11.19
N MET A 198 5.41 1.77 11.05
CA MET A 198 5.43 3.22 11.19
C MET A 198 4.73 3.93 10.03
N SER A 199 4.78 3.38 8.82
CA SER A 199 4.13 3.95 7.63
C SER A 199 2.60 3.90 7.68
N LYS A 200 2.04 2.99 8.47
CA LYS A 200 0.58 2.81 8.65
C LYS A 200 -0.15 4.09 9.09
N ILE A 201 0.51 4.94 9.89
CA ILE A 201 -0.09 6.19 10.39
C ILE A 201 -0.27 7.25 9.29
N PHE A 202 0.45 7.12 8.17
CA PHE A 202 0.37 8.04 7.03
C PHE A 202 -0.58 7.57 5.94
N ALA A 203 -1.11 6.34 6.07
CA ALA A 203 -1.95 5.73 5.03
C ALA A 203 -3.27 6.47 4.85
N THR A 204 -3.57 6.84 3.60
CA THR A 204 -4.94 7.24 3.21
C THR A 204 -5.86 6.03 3.31
N LYS A 205 -7.02 6.18 3.92
CA LYS A 205 -7.94 5.08 4.18
C LYS A 205 -9.40 5.46 4.08
N LEU A 206 -10.22 4.48 3.74
CA LEU A 206 -11.67 4.53 3.89
C LEU A 206 -12.02 4.13 5.32
N GLU A 207 -12.65 5.02 6.05
CA GLU A 207 -13.21 4.76 7.38
C GLU A 207 -14.71 4.53 7.24
N LEU A 208 -15.16 3.36 7.70
CA LEU A 208 -16.58 3.03 7.85
C LEU A 208 -16.93 3.04 9.35
N ASN A 209 -17.98 3.77 9.72
CA ASN A 209 -18.51 3.77 11.07
C ASN A 209 -19.93 3.22 11.04
N CYS A 210 -20.13 2.04 11.62
CA CYS A 210 -21.39 1.31 11.59
C CYS A 210 -21.97 1.15 13.00
N SER A 211 -23.20 1.63 13.17
CA SER A 211 -23.95 1.36 14.41
C SER A 211 -24.44 -0.08 14.41
N PRO A 212 -24.48 -0.75 15.59
CA PRO A 212 -25.16 -2.04 15.67
C PRO A 212 -26.61 -1.88 15.21
N GLU A 213 -27.08 -2.78 14.38
CA GLU A 213 -28.53 -2.87 14.11
C GLU A 213 -29.24 -3.21 15.44
N GLY A 214 -30.22 -2.38 15.80
CA GLY A 214 -31.00 -2.53 17.03
C GLY A 214 -31.99 -3.68 16.96
#